data_b2a7ce4cd8b7740c8131adf809b109e8
#
_entry.id   b2a7ce4cd8b7740c8131adf809b109e8
#
_cell.length_a   1.000
_cell.length_b   1.000
_cell.length_c   1.000
_cell.angle_alpha   90.00
_cell.angle_beta   90.00
_cell.angle_gamma   90.00
#
_symmetry.space_group_name_H-M   'P 1'
#
loop_
_entity.id
_entity.type
_entity.pdbx_description
1 polymer ?
#
loop_
_entity_poly.entity_id
_entity_poly.type
_entity_poly.pdbx_seq_one_letter_code
_entity_poly.pdbx_strand_id
1 'polypeptide(L)'
;MVRVKFEIAREIIMTREKLSKDAITAALAELGGWSLATDGTSIKRSFVFKNFSEAFAFMTRVALAAEKMDHHPDWSNVYKTVDVTLNTHDAGGVTALDIALATKMNRYFGG
;
A
#
# COMPACT_ATOMS: atom_id res chain seq x y z
N MET A 1 -14.17 10.79 22.36
CA MET A 1 -13.16 9.74 22.17
C MET A 1 -13.23 9.12 20.78
N VAL A 2 -14.33 8.52 20.45
CA VAL A 2 -14.55 7.95 19.13
C VAL A 2 -14.38 9.01 18.04
N ARG A 3 -14.89 10.18 18.27
CA ARG A 3 -14.80 11.28 17.34
C ARG A 3 -13.35 11.70 17.05
N VAL A 4 -12.52 11.79 18.09
CA VAL A 4 -11.11 12.17 17.93
C VAL A 4 -10.36 11.13 17.12
N LYS A 5 -10.56 9.86 17.42
CA LYS A 5 -9.98 8.75 16.65
C LYS A 5 -10.38 8.80 15.20
N PHE A 6 -11.65 9.06 14.96
CA PHE A 6 -12.20 9.12 13.63
C PHE A 6 -11.60 10.27 12.82
N GLU A 7 -11.42 11.41 13.44
CA GLU A 7 -10.82 12.57 12.80
C GLU A 7 -9.36 12.34 12.45
N ILE A 8 -8.61 11.70 13.34
CA ILE A 8 -7.21 11.37 13.09
C ILE A 8 -7.09 10.41 11.91
N ALA A 9 -7.89 9.36 11.87
CA ALA A 9 -7.88 8.40 10.78
C ALA A 9 -8.23 9.06 9.45
N ARG A 10 -9.19 9.98 9.48
CA ARG A 10 -9.60 10.72 8.31
C ARG A 10 -8.50 11.63 7.79
N GLU A 11 -7.79 12.31 8.68
CA GLU A 11 -6.66 13.14 8.31
C GLU A 11 -5.57 12.34 7.62
N ILE A 12 -5.21 11.20 8.19
CA ILE A 12 -4.18 10.32 7.63
C ILE A 12 -4.58 9.86 6.24
N ILE A 13 -5.83 9.42 6.06
CA ILE A 13 -6.31 8.91 4.78
C ILE A 13 -6.36 10.00 3.71
N MET A 14 -6.73 11.21 4.09
CA MET A 14 -6.91 12.30 3.14
C MET A 14 -5.64 13.07 2.83
N THR A 15 -4.61 12.92 3.64
CA THR A 15 -3.38 13.65 3.41
C THR A 15 -2.60 13.05 2.24
N ARG A 16 -2.18 13.94 1.33
CA ARG A 16 -1.35 13.59 0.18
C ARG A 16 0.03 14.19 0.32
N GLU A 17 0.41 14.48 1.55
CA GLU A 17 1.70 15.07 1.84
C GLU A 17 2.79 13.99 1.76
N LYS A 18 3.87 14.32 1.06
CA LYS A 18 5.00 13.43 0.92
C LYS A 18 5.62 13.15 2.29
N LEU A 19 5.75 11.88 2.64
CA LEU A 19 6.37 11.46 3.89
C LEU A 19 7.89 11.57 3.81
N SER A 20 8.51 11.87 4.95
CA SER A 20 9.97 11.84 5.04
C SER A 20 10.47 10.40 4.98
N LYS A 21 11.74 10.24 4.64
CA LYS A 21 12.36 8.91 4.62
C LYS A 21 12.25 8.23 5.99
N ASP A 22 12.43 8.98 7.07
CA ASP A 22 12.33 8.43 8.42
C ASP A 22 10.91 7.96 8.73
N ALA A 23 9.91 8.72 8.33
CA ALA A 23 8.51 8.33 8.52
C ALA A 23 8.18 7.06 7.74
N ILE A 24 8.67 6.97 6.49
CA ILE A 24 8.47 5.77 5.67
C ILE A 24 9.13 4.57 6.31
N THR A 25 10.37 4.72 6.74
CA THR A 25 11.13 3.63 7.37
C THR A 25 10.41 3.09 8.60
N ALA A 26 9.90 4.00 9.43
CA ALA A 26 9.14 3.61 10.62
C ALA A 26 7.86 2.84 10.25
N ALA A 27 7.14 3.33 9.25
CA ALA A 27 5.91 2.65 8.78
C ALA A 27 6.21 1.27 8.23
N LEU A 28 7.29 1.12 7.45
CA LEU A 28 7.66 -0.16 6.85
C LEU A 28 8.09 -1.17 7.91
N ALA A 29 8.70 -0.72 8.99
CA ALA A 29 9.07 -1.60 10.10
C ALA A 29 7.84 -2.26 10.73
N GLU A 30 6.73 -1.53 10.79
CA GLU A 30 5.47 -2.06 11.31
C GLU A 30 4.77 -2.99 10.32
N LEU A 31 4.87 -2.67 9.03
CA LEU A 31 4.16 -3.41 7.99
C LEU A 31 4.75 -4.80 7.72
N GLY A 32 6.05 -4.88 7.59
CA GLY A 32 6.71 -6.11 7.16
C GLY A 32 6.52 -6.40 5.67
N GLY A 33 7.59 -6.87 5.03
CA GLY A 33 7.54 -7.33 3.64
C GLY A 33 7.72 -6.26 2.59
N TRP A 34 7.60 -5.00 2.94
CA TRP A 34 7.77 -3.88 2.01
C TRP A 34 9.16 -3.27 2.14
N SER A 35 9.68 -2.77 1.04
CA SER A 35 10.96 -2.08 1.02
C SER A 35 10.84 -0.75 0.30
N LEU A 36 11.69 0.20 0.70
CA LEU A 36 11.78 1.49 0.04
C LEU A 36 12.63 1.34 -1.22
N ALA A 37 12.15 1.87 -2.34
CA ALA A 37 12.93 1.87 -3.58
C ALA A 37 14.20 2.68 -3.41
N THR A 38 15.22 2.36 -4.21
CA THR A 38 16.55 3.00 -4.12
C THR A 38 16.48 4.51 -4.22
N ASP A 39 15.59 5.03 -5.08
CA ASP A 39 15.44 6.48 -5.25
C ASP A 39 14.55 7.12 -4.19
N GLY A 40 13.98 6.33 -3.28
CA GLY A 40 13.17 6.83 -2.18
C GLY A 40 11.77 7.27 -2.54
N THR A 41 11.32 7.08 -3.79
CA THR A 41 10.04 7.61 -4.25
C THR A 41 8.89 6.63 -4.21
N SER A 42 9.16 5.36 -3.91
CA SER A 42 8.11 4.33 -3.88
C SER A 42 8.45 3.25 -2.88
N ILE A 43 7.43 2.48 -2.52
CA ILE A 43 7.61 1.25 -1.73
C ILE A 43 7.20 0.07 -2.59
N LYS A 44 7.85 -1.07 -2.37
CA LYS A 44 7.69 -2.26 -3.21
C LYS A 44 7.54 -3.52 -2.39
N ARG A 45 6.72 -4.42 -2.90
CA ARG A 45 6.62 -5.77 -2.35
C ARG A 45 6.20 -6.74 -3.45
N SER A 46 6.74 -7.97 -3.39
CA SER A 46 6.33 -9.07 -4.25
C SER A 46 5.51 -10.04 -3.41
N PHE A 47 4.31 -10.36 -3.88
CA PHE A 47 3.41 -11.33 -3.23
C PHE A 47 3.39 -12.61 -4.04
N VAL A 48 3.70 -13.73 -3.40
CA VAL A 48 3.70 -15.04 -4.06
C VAL A 48 2.59 -15.89 -3.46
N PHE A 49 1.72 -16.39 -4.31
CA PHE A 49 0.55 -17.18 -3.91
C PHE A 49 0.74 -18.64 -4.27
N LYS A 50 -0.25 -19.44 -3.96
CA LYS A 50 -0.24 -20.87 -4.28
C LYS A 50 -0.45 -21.11 -5.76
N ASN A 51 -1.27 -20.30 -6.40
CA ASN A 51 -1.61 -20.43 -7.81
C ASN A 51 -2.16 -19.11 -8.35
N PHE A 52 -2.46 -19.08 -9.64
CA PHE A 52 -2.98 -17.89 -10.30
C PHE A 52 -4.34 -17.45 -9.74
N SER A 53 -5.20 -18.40 -9.42
CA SER A 53 -6.54 -18.08 -8.90
C SER A 53 -6.43 -17.27 -7.60
N GLU A 54 -5.54 -17.67 -6.71
CA GLU A 54 -5.31 -16.95 -5.46
C GLU A 54 -4.70 -15.57 -5.71
N ALA A 55 -3.76 -15.50 -6.63
CA ALA A 55 -3.14 -14.22 -6.99
C ALA A 55 -4.19 -13.26 -7.54
N PHE A 56 -5.02 -13.74 -8.45
CA PHE A 56 -6.04 -12.89 -9.05
C PHE A 56 -7.14 -12.49 -8.07
N ALA A 57 -7.50 -13.39 -7.16
CA ALA A 57 -8.46 -13.08 -6.09
C ALA A 57 -7.92 -11.95 -5.19
N PHE A 58 -6.64 -12.02 -4.84
CA PHE A 58 -5.97 -10.96 -4.09
C PHE A 58 -6.03 -9.65 -4.86
N MET A 59 -5.69 -9.67 -6.15
CA MET A 59 -5.72 -8.46 -6.99
C MET A 59 -7.12 -7.88 -7.06
N THR A 60 -8.14 -8.72 -7.15
CA THR A 60 -9.52 -8.25 -7.19
C THR A 60 -9.91 -7.53 -5.91
N ARG A 61 -9.56 -8.08 -4.76
CA ARG A 61 -9.84 -7.44 -3.47
C ARG A 61 -9.10 -6.11 -3.35
N VAL A 62 -7.84 -6.10 -3.74
CA VAL A 62 -7.04 -4.87 -3.70
C VAL A 62 -7.61 -3.83 -4.65
N ALA A 63 -8.02 -4.26 -5.85
CA ALA A 63 -8.60 -3.34 -6.84
C ALA A 63 -9.84 -2.63 -6.28
N LEU A 64 -10.70 -3.35 -5.59
CA LEU A 64 -11.89 -2.77 -4.98
C LEU A 64 -11.52 -1.76 -3.89
N ALA A 65 -10.54 -2.08 -3.07
CA ALA A 65 -10.07 -1.17 -2.02
C ALA A 65 -9.40 0.06 -2.62
N ALA A 66 -8.58 -0.13 -3.65
CA ALA A 66 -7.88 0.98 -4.33
C ALA A 66 -8.86 1.94 -4.97
N GLU A 67 -9.89 1.40 -5.59
CA GLU A 67 -10.92 2.23 -6.23
C GLU A 67 -11.67 3.06 -5.20
N LYS A 68 -11.99 2.45 -4.06
CA LYS A 68 -12.68 3.15 -2.97
C LYS A 68 -11.83 4.26 -2.37
N MET A 69 -10.52 4.04 -2.32
CA MET A 69 -9.57 5.03 -1.79
C MET A 69 -9.19 6.09 -2.83
N ASP A 70 -9.56 5.88 -4.07
CA ASP A 70 -9.10 6.68 -5.20
C ASP A 70 -7.57 6.74 -5.22
N HIS A 71 -6.92 5.60 -5.00
CA HIS A 71 -5.46 5.49 -4.98
C HIS A 71 -5.08 4.12 -5.51
N HIS A 72 -4.40 4.07 -6.64
CA HIS A 72 -4.23 2.86 -7.42
C HIS A 72 -2.78 2.37 -7.39
N PRO A 73 -2.57 1.05 -7.31
CA PRO A 73 -1.22 0.49 -7.33
C PRO A 73 -0.65 0.43 -8.75
N ASP A 74 0.67 0.48 -8.83
CA ASP A 74 1.40 0.13 -10.03
C ASP A 74 1.86 -1.31 -9.84
N TRP A 75 1.28 -2.24 -10.57
CA TRP A 75 1.54 -3.65 -10.32
C TRP A 75 1.54 -4.48 -11.58
N SER A 76 2.13 -5.66 -11.47
CA SER A 76 2.12 -6.65 -12.53
C SER A 76 1.86 -8.02 -11.94
N ASN A 77 1.33 -8.91 -12.76
CA ASN A 77 1.05 -10.28 -12.33
C ASN A 77 1.60 -11.26 -13.37
N VAL A 78 2.39 -12.22 -12.90
CA VAL A 78 2.84 -13.33 -13.70
C VAL A 78 2.52 -14.60 -12.91
N TYR A 79 1.57 -15.36 -13.40
CA TYR A 79 1.07 -16.57 -12.78
C TYR A 79 0.71 -16.36 -11.29
N LYS A 80 1.47 -16.89 -10.36
CA LYS A 80 1.18 -16.81 -8.92
C LYS A 80 1.85 -15.63 -8.22
N THR A 81 2.57 -14.79 -8.96
CA THR A 81 3.33 -13.67 -8.38
C THR A 81 2.71 -12.34 -8.78
N VAL A 82 2.55 -11.47 -7.78
CA VAL A 82 2.08 -10.10 -7.98
C VAL A 82 3.14 -9.16 -7.45
N ASP A 83 3.74 -8.37 -8.33
CA ASP A 83 4.75 -7.38 -7.97
C ASP A 83 4.09 -6.02 -7.86
N VAL A 84 4.25 -5.37 -6.72
CA VAL A 84 3.54 -4.13 -6.41
C VAL A 84 4.53 -3.00 -6.13
N THR A 85 4.26 -1.86 -6.73
CA THR A 85 4.96 -0.60 -6.44
C THR A 85 3.89 0.42 -6.07
N LEU A 86 4.08 1.11 -4.95
CA LEU A 86 3.14 2.14 -4.49
C LEU A 86 3.87 3.47 -4.37
N ASN A 87 3.26 4.50 -4.93
CA ASN A 87 3.66 5.88 -4.71
C ASN A 87 2.45 6.78 -4.95
N THR A 88 2.57 8.02 -4.54
CA THR A 88 1.57 9.04 -4.81
C THR A 88 2.15 9.97 -5.85
N HIS A 89 1.75 9.79 -7.09
CA HIS A 89 2.35 10.50 -8.23
C HIS A 89 2.35 12.02 -8.04
N ASP A 90 1.22 12.57 -7.63
CA ASP A 90 1.07 14.01 -7.45
C ASP A 90 1.99 14.59 -6.37
N ALA A 91 2.34 13.78 -5.37
CA ALA A 91 3.23 14.20 -4.29
C ALA A 91 4.70 13.96 -4.60
N GLY A 92 4.99 13.20 -5.66
CA GLY A 92 6.35 12.85 -6.03
C GLY A 92 7.02 11.88 -5.09
N GLY A 93 6.24 11.07 -4.38
CA GLY A 93 6.79 10.11 -3.44
C GLY A 93 5.72 9.36 -2.67
N VAL A 94 6.11 8.80 -1.52
CA VAL A 94 5.24 8.00 -0.68
C VAL A 94 4.44 8.90 0.26
N THR A 95 3.16 8.63 0.38
CA THR A 95 2.26 9.34 1.32
C THR A 95 1.55 8.33 2.22
N ALA A 96 0.74 8.83 3.13
CA ALA A 96 -0.08 7.99 4.00
C ALA A 96 -1.03 7.08 3.21
N LEU A 97 -1.43 7.48 1.99
CA LEU A 97 -2.29 6.65 1.13
C LEU A 97 -1.58 5.36 0.74
N ASP A 98 -0.29 5.44 0.43
CA ASP A 98 0.50 4.26 0.07
C ASP A 98 0.62 3.31 1.25
N ILE A 99 0.87 3.84 2.42
CA ILE A 99 0.97 3.04 3.65
C ILE A 99 -0.38 2.37 3.95
N ALA A 100 -1.47 3.11 3.80
CA ALA A 100 -2.81 2.56 4.04
C ALA A 100 -3.14 1.42 3.08
N LEU A 101 -2.81 1.58 1.79
CA LEU A 101 -3.05 0.53 0.80
C LEU A 101 -2.15 -0.68 1.05
N ALA A 102 -0.87 -0.44 1.37
CA ALA A 102 0.07 -1.52 1.71
C ALA A 102 -0.44 -2.32 2.92
N THR A 103 -1.00 -1.65 3.90
CA THR A 103 -1.57 -2.29 5.09
C THR A 103 -2.73 -3.21 4.71
N LYS A 104 -3.60 -2.75 3.83
CA LYS A 104 -4.72 -3.58 3.33
C LYS A 104 -4.20 -4.78 2.55
N MET A 105 -3.20 -4.57 1.70
CA MET A 105 -2.61 -5.66 0.92
C MET A 105 -2.01 -6.73 1.84
N ASN A 106 -1.28 -6.32 2.86
CA ASN A 106 -0.72 -7.27 3.82
C ASN A 106 -1.82 -8.08 4.51
N ARG A 107 -2.91 -7.41 4.88
CA ARG A 107 -4.05 -8.09 5.52
C ARG A 107 -4.68 -9.11 4.58
N TYR A 108 -4.92 -8.73 3.33
CA TYR A 108 -5.53 -9.63 2.35
C TYR A 108 -4.63 -10.82 2.03
N PHE A 109 -3.32 -10.60 2.05
CA PHE A 109 -2.35 -11.67 1.78
C PHE A 109 -2.24 -12.65 2.95
N GLY A 110 -2.15 -12.11 4.15
CA GLY A 110 -1.90 -12.93 5.35
C GLY A 110 -3.14 -13.45 6.04
N GLY A 111 -4.26 -12.96 5.62
CA GLY A 111 -5.39 -13.40 6.32
C GLY A 111 -6.67 -13.15 5.89
#